data_e65c6ea60e5c63faffae33085b93c5d0
#
_entry.id   e65c6ea60e5c63faffae33085b93c5d0
#
_cell.length_a   1.000
_cell.length_b   1.000
_cell.length_c   1.000
_cell.angle_alpha   90.00
_cell.angle_beta   90.00
_cell.angle_gamma   90.00
#
_symmetry.space_group_name_H-M   'P 1'
#
loop_
_entity.id
_entity.type
_entity.pdbx_description
1 polymer ?
#
loop_
_entity_poly.entity_id
_entity_poly.type
_entity_poly.pdbx_seq_one_letter_code
_entity_poly.pdbx_strand_id
1 'polypeptide(L)'
;MRFFYLIAALSLGASAFAQRSFQAINLRGGTGTSTYAGDFNGASFAAAASEVRGHAAASIGFQFQSRWELALGLAYGSVYALSTEGVNGFSGIDVRSNYLQPSLRIQNYSMPYGRYWKRNGTAPYWFGQISGIVSQSSYNTTVPYPGDTEFHEGSNYSPAYGGGIGVVHRMSDHWSWFVEGALQNLPGDRLEGFERPDQEGGDLLLQLRLGAQYAIYTWD
;
A
#
# COMPACT_ATOMS: atom_id res chain seq x y z
N MET A 1 15.30 -21.70 -21.91
CA MET A 1 16.65 -21.16 -21.64
C MET A 1 16.64 -19.77 -21.05
N ARG A 2 15.84 -18.78 -21.51
CA ARG A 2 15.83 -17.40 -20.97
C ARG A 2 15.47 -17.30 -19.48
N PHE A 3 14.61 -18.17 -18.97
CA PHE A 3 14.23 -18.19 -17.53
C PHE A 3 15.37 -18.64 -16.61
N PHE A 4 16.24 -19.54 -17.09
CA PHE A 4 17.41 -20.00 -16.33
C PHE A 4 18.46 -18.90 -16.13
N TYR A 5 18.65 -18.05 -17.14
CA TYR A 5 19.57 -16.91 -17.02
C TYR A 5 19.06 -15.84 -16.07
N LEU A 6 17.73 -15.64 -15.99
CA LEU A 6 17.11 -14.72 -15.04
C LEU A 6 17.30 -15.19 -13.59
N ILE A 7 17.09 -16.47 -13.33
CA ILE A 7 17.29 -17.08 -12.01
C ILE A 7 18.77 -17.06 -11.63
N ALA A 8 19.67 -17.37 -12.56
CA ALA A 8 21.11 -17.30 -12.34
C ALA A 8 21.61 -15.86 -12.10
N ALA A 9 21.07 -14.88 -12.82
CA ALA A 9 21.40 -13.46 -12.60
C ALA A 9 20.86 -12.96 -11.26
N LEU A 10 19.66 -13.39 -10.85
CA LEU A 10 19.09 -13.08 -9.53
C LEU A 10 19.87 -13.74 -8.40
N SER A 11 20.33 -14.97 -8.58
CA SER A 11 21.13 -15.69 -7.57
C SER A 11 22.56 -15.12 -7.44
N LEU A 12 23.17 -14.71 -8.55
CA LEU A 12 24.47 -14.00 -8.53
C LEU A 12 24.35 -12.59 -7.95
N GLY A 13 23.26 -11.89 -8.23
CA GLY A 13 22.93 -10.62 -7.57
C GLY A 13 22.73 -10.78 -6.07
N ALA A 14 21.98 -11.79 -5.64
CA ALA A 14 21.74 -12.07 -4.22
C ALA A 14 23.04 -12.43 -3.48
N SER A 15 23.95 -13.18 -4.09
CA SER A 15 25.26 -13.52 -3.48
C SER A 15 26.20 -12.32 -3.38
N ALA A 16 26.16 -11.37 -4.31
CA ALA A 16 26.93 -10.13 -4.22
C ALA A 16 26.41 -9.18 -3.13
N PHE A 17 25.10 -9.21 -2.84
CA PHE A 17 24.49 -8.48 -1.71
C PHE A 17 24.74 -9.18 -0.37
N ALA A 18 24.89 -10.51 -0.33
CA ALA A 18 25.13 -11.27 0.90
C ALA A 18 26.54 -11.02 1.51
N GLN A 19 27.49 -10.49 0.75
CA GLN A 19 28.82 -10.16 1.27
C GLN A 19 28.91 -8.81 2.01
N ARG A 20 27.86 -7.97 1.99
CA ARG A 20 27.77 -6.77 2.82
C ARG A 20 26.51 -6.86 3.67
N SER A 21 26.75 -7.30 4.89
CA SER A 21 25.84 -7.40 6.03
C SER A 21 24.64 -6.46 6.00
N PHE A 22 23.45 -7.03 6.07
CA PHE A 22 22.26 -6.29 6.48
C PHE A 22 22.54 -5.57 7.81
N GLN A 23 22.29 -4.28 7.85
CA GLN A 23 22.52 -3.48 9.06
C GLN A 23 21.45 -3.75 10.11
N ALA A 24 20.23 -3.99 9.68
CA ALA A 24 19.10 -4.29 10.55
C ALA A 24 17.98 -5.03 9.82
N ILE A 25 17.21 -5.81 10.58
CA ILE A 25 15.91 -6.31 10.20
C ILE A 25 14.87 -5.48 10.96
N ASN A 26 14.00 -4.80 10.25
CA ASN A 26 12.97 -3.93 10.81
C ASN A 26 11.61 -4.62 10.75
N LEU A 27 11.03 -4.90 11.91
CA LEU A 27 9.65 -5.38 12.02
C LEU A 27 8.76 -4.16 12.24
N ARG A 28 7.77 -3.95 11.39
CA ARG A 28 6.83 -2.83 11.50
C ARG A 28 5.42 -3.34 11.66
N GLY A 29 4.67 -2.68 12.53
CA GLY A 29 3.24 -2.85 12.67
C GLY A 29 2.57 -1.51 12.83
N GLY A 30 1.44 -1.31 12.19
CA GLY A 30 0.73 -0.05 12.27
C GLY A 30 -0.74 -0.18 11.87
N THR A 31 -1.50 0.83 12.29
CA THR A 31 -2.90 1.01 11.92
C THR A 31 -3.09 2.40 11.32
N GLY A 32 -4.20 2.59 10.68
CA GLY A 32 -4.49 3.88 10.08
C GLY A 32 -5.79 3.87 9.32
N THR A 33 -5.83 4.68 8.30
CA THR A 33 -7.01 4.86 7.48
C THR A 33 -6.69 4.64 6.01
N SER A 34 -7.65 4.13 5.29
CA SER A 34 -7.64 4.07 3.83
C SER A 34 -8.86 4.78 3.28
N THR A 35 -8.69 5.42 2.17
CA THR A 35 -9.75 6.00 1.37
C THR A 35 -9.46 5.76 -0.10
N TYR A 36 -10.49 5.76 -0.87
CA TYR A 36 -10.50 5.42 -2.26
C TYR A 36 -11.03 6.60 -3.08
N ALA A 37 -10.44 6.84 -4.23
CA ALA A 37 -10.94 7.78 -5.21
C ALA A 37 -11.00 7.09 -6.58
N GLY A 38 -12.21 6.90 -7.08
CA GLY A 38 -12.52 6.22 -8.33
C GLY A 38 -13.86 6.65 -8.88
N ASP A 39 -14.46 5.80 -9.67
CA ASP A 39 -15.65 6.13 -10.46
C ASP A 39 -16.87 6.50 -9.62
N PHE A 40 -17.08 5.84 -8.48
CA PHE A 40 -18.26 6.07 -7.64
C PHE A 40 -18.27 7.43 -6.96
N ASN A 41 -17.12 7.95 -6.58
CA ASN A 41 -17.03 9.26 -5.92
C ASN A 41 -16.54 10.38 -6.86
N GLY A 42 -16.51 10.12 -8.17
CA GLY A 42 -16.11 11.08 -9.20
C GLY A 42 -14.67 11.60 -9.04
N ALA A 43 -13.78 10.79 -8.45
CA ALA A 43 -12.41 11.15 -8.10
C ALA A 43 -12.31 12.43 -7.25
N SER A 44 -13.39 12.79 -6.53
CA SER A 44 -13.41 13.98 -5.68
C SER A 44 -12.70 13.71 -4.36
N PHE A 45 -11.69 14.51 -4.04
CA PHE A 45 -10.99 14.42 -2.76
C PHE A 45 -11.93 14.66 -1.55
N ALA A 46 -12.94 15.51 -1.69
CA ALA A 46 -13.89 15.80 -0.62
C ALA A 46 -14.80 14.59 -0.34
N ALA A 47 -15.26 13.88 -1.38
CA ALA A 47 -16.01 12.66 -1.23
C ALA A 47 -15.14 11.56 -0.61
N ALA A 48 -13.93 11.34 -1.13
CA ALA A 48 -12.98 10.39 -0.59
C ALA A 48 -12.67 10.65 0.90
N ALA A 49 -12.57 11.90 1.33
CA ALA A 49 -12.34 12.26 2.73
C ALA A 49 -13.51 11.90 3.65
N SER A 50 -14.73 11.83 3.16
CA SER A 50 -15.92 11.41 3.93
C SER A 50 -16.05 9.88 4.07
N GLU A 51 -15.36 9.13 3.22
CA GLU A 51 -15.46 7.67 3.09
C GLU A 51 -14.28 6.91 3.71
N VAL A 52 -13.61 7.54 4.65
CA VAL A 52 -12.42 6.99 5.33
C VAL A 52 -12.77 5.72 6.12
N ARG A 53 -11.98 4.66 5.96
CA ARG A 53 -12.11 3.37 6.63
C ARG A 53 -10.82 2.94 7.32
N GLY A 54 -10.96 1.97 8.23
CA GLY A 54 -9.84 1.43 8.97
C GLY A 54 -8.91 0.56 8.10
N HIS A 55 -7.62 0.61 8.43
CA HIS A 55 -6.57 -0.13 7.76
C HIS A 55 -5.49 -0.53 8.78
N ALA A 56 -4.97 -1.75 8.66
CA ALA A 56 -3.87 -2.26 9.45
C ALA A 56 -2.81 -2.88 8.54
N ALA A 57 -1.53 -2.76 8.92
CA ALA A 57 -0.45 -3.33 8.14
C ALA A 57 0.68 -3.82 9.03
N ALA A 58 1.38 -4.86 8.54
CA ALA A 58 2.63 -5.34 9.08
C ALA A 58 3.65 -5.52 7.97
N SER A 59 4.94 -5.36 8.29
CA SER A 59 6.00 -5.59 7.30
C SER A 59 7.30 -6.02 7.99
N ILE A 60 8.12 -6.73 7.21
CA ILE A 60 9.50 -7.05 7.55
C ILE A 60 10.40 -6.35 6.52
N GLY A 61 11.31 -5.51 7.01
CA GLY A 61 12.24 -4.73 6.22
C GLY A 61 13.68 -5.20 6.44
N PHE A 62 14.45 -5.20 5.38
CA PHE A 62 15.88 -5.53 5.37
C PHE A 62 16.66 -4.28 5.01
N GLN A 63 17.25 -3.64 6.00
CA GLN A 63 18.08 -2.46 5.80
C GLN A 63 19.48 -2.89 5.38
N PHE A 64 19.80 -2.75 4.11
CA PHE A 64 21.08 -3.16 3.53
C PHE A 64 22.10 -2.03 3.45
N GLN A 65 21.67 -0.80 3.62
CA GLN A 65 22.53 0.39 3.76
C GLN A 65 21.93 1.36 4.78
N SER A 66 22.72 2.32 5.24
CA SER A 66 22.24 3.31 6.23
C SER A 66 21.02 4.14 5.78
N ARG A 67 20.73 4.15 4.48
CA ARG A 67 19.60 4.88 3.89
C ARG A 67 18.60 4.00 3.15
N TRP A 68 18.93 2.74 2.84
CA TRP A 68 18.12 1.91 1.97
C TRP A 68 17.59 0.67 2.70
N GLU A 69 16.32 0.42 2.49
CA GLU A 69 15.61 -0.74 3.04
C GLU A 69 14.72 -1.35 1.97
N LEU A 70 14.73 -2.67 1.89
CA LEU A 70 13.77 -3.46 1.12
C LEU A 70 12.80 -4.13 2.10
N ALA A 71 11.49 -4.01 1.88
CA ALA A 71 10.50 -4.56 2.79
C ALA A 71 9.43 -5.39 2.07
N LEU A 72 9.02 -6.46 2.74
CA LEU A 72 7.84 -7.24 2.42
C LEU A 72 6.74 -6.86 3.40
N GLY A 73 5.56 -6.56 2.88
CA GLY A 73 4.43 -6.10 3.67
C GLY A 73 3.15 -6.87 3.38
N LEU A 74 2.28 -6.85 4.37
CA LEU A 74 0.91 -7.31 4.27
C LEU A 74 0.02 -6.27 4.93
N ALA A 75 -1.01 -5.84 4.22
CA ALA A 75 -2.01 -4.93 4.76
C ALA A 75 -3.41 -5.52 4.61
N TYR A 76 -4.27 -5.18 5.56
CA TYR A 76 -5.70 -5.48 5.53
C TYR A 76 -6.47 -4.22 5.83
N GLY A 77 -7.51 -3.95 5.05
CA GLY A 77 -8.33 -2.78 5.23
C GLY A 77 -9.67 -2.91 4.53
N SER A 78 -10.43 -1.84 4.59
CA SER A 78 -11.67 -1.71 3.84
C SER A 78 -11.72 -0.37 3.13
N VAL A 79 -12.45 -0.31 2.05
CA VAL A 79 -12.84 0.92 1.37
C VAL A 79 -14.36 0.95 1.27
N TYR A 80 -14.88 2.15 1.20
CA TYR A 80 -16.30 2.41 1.03
C TYR A 80 -16.45 3.50 0.00
N ALA A 81 -17.40 3.34 -0.91
CA ALA A 81 -17.77 4.36 -1.86
C ALA A 81 -19.28 4.46 -1.93
N LEU A 82 -19.80 5.68 -1.82
CA LEU A 82 -21.19 5.99 -1.99
C LEU A 82 -21.36 6.77 -3.30
N SER A 83 -22.17 6.24 -4.20
CA SER A 83 -22.55 6.98 -5.39
C SER A 83 -23.52 8.11 -5.02
N THR A 84 -23.04 9.35 -5.15
CA THR A 84 -23.87 10.54 -5.04
C THR A 84 -24.68 10.75 -6.32
N GLU A 85 -25.90 11.23 -6.17
CA GLU A 85 -26.78 11.53 -7.32
C GLU A 85 -26.05 12.37 -8.39
N GLY A 86 -26.09 11.89 -9.62
CA GLY A 86 -25.58 12.60 -10.81
C GLY A 86 -24.11 12.39 -11.15
N VAL A 87 -23.33 11.66 -10.34
CA VAL A 87 -21.97 11.27 -10.71
C VAL A 87 -22.04 9.98 -11.51
N ASN A 88 -21.57 10.03 -12.75
CA ASN A 88 -21.44 8.88 -13.66
C ASN A 88 -22.74 8.06 -13.91
N GLY A 89 -23.91 8.62 -13.67
CA GLY A 89 -25.19 7.96 -13.92
C GLY A 89 -25.60 6.93 -12.85
N PHE A 90 -24.84 6.79 -11.77
CA PHE A 90 -25.22 5.96 -10.62
C PHE A 90 -25.87 6.80 -9.54
N SER A 91 -26.93 6.30 -8.95
CA SER A 91 -27.53 6.89 -7.76
C SER A 91 -27.99 5.78 -6.80
N GLY A 92 -27.73 5.97 -5.52
CA GLY A 92 -28.20 5.05 -4.48
C GLY A 92 -27.52 3.69 -4.45
N ILE A 93 -26.27 3.60 -4.92
CA ILE A 93 -25.43 2.41 -4.83
C ILE A 93 -24.34 2.67 -3.82
N ASP A 94 -24.22 1.83 -2.81
CA ASP A 94 -23.07 1.81 -1.91
C ASP A 94 -22.25 0.53 -2.11
N VAL A 95 -20.94 0.71 -2.16
CA VAL A 95 -19.97 -0.36 -2.34
C VAL A 95 -19.12 -0.45 -1.10
N ARG A 96 -18.93 -1.66 -0.60
CA ARG A 96 -17.99 -1.98 0.48
C ARG A 96 -17.05 -3.06 -0.01
N SER A 97 -15.76 -2.77 0.00
CA SER A 97 -14.73 -3.74 -0.34
C SER A 97 -13.76 -3.89 0.80
N ASN A 98 -13.60 -5.14 1.28
CA ASN A 98 -12.49 -5.50 2.15
C ASN A 98 -11.34 -5.97 1.29
N TYR A 99 -10.12 -5.59 1.63
CA TYR A 99 -8.96 -5.96 0.85
C TYR A 99 -7.81 -6.52 1.68
N LEU A 100 -7.06 -7.44 1.07
CA LEU A 100 -5.79 -7.93 1.53
C LEU A 100 -4.72 -7.54 0.51
N GLN A 101 -3.62 -6.96 0.98
CA GLN A 101 -2.61 -6.35 0.12
C GLN A 101 -1.20 -6.80 0.50
N PRO A 102 -0.69 -7.90 -0.09
CA PRO A 102 0.75 -8.18 -0.08
C PRO A 102 1.50 -7.13 -0.90
N SER A 103 2.67 -6.71 -0.44
CA SER A 103 3.46 -5.66 -1.08
C SER A 103 4.96 -5.91 -0.99
N LEU A 104 5.67 -5.45 -2.01
CA LEU A 104 7.11 -5.30 -2.02
C LEU A 104 7.41 -3.79 -2.09
N ARG A 105 8.28 -3.32 -1.19
CA ARG A 105 8.57 -1.91 -1.00
C ARG A 105 10.06 -1.66 -0.97
N ILE A 106 10.53 -0.63 -1.66
CA ILE A 106 11.86 -0.05 -1.52
C ILE A 106 11.74 1.30 -0.84
N GLN A 107 12.52 1.54 0.18
CA GLN A 107 12.48 2.75 0.99
C GLN A 107 13.85 3.40 1.07
N ASN A 108 13.86 4.74 1.01
CA ASN A 108 15.06 5.55 1.20
C ASN A 108 14.86 6.54 2.34
N TYR A 109 15.71 6.50 3.32
CA TYR A 109 15.80 7.50 4.38
C TYR A 109 16.58 8.73 3.87
N SER A 110 16.04 9.91 4.05
CA SER A 110 16.67 11.17 3.62
C SER A 110 18.01 11.41 4.30
N MET A 111 18.22 10.81 5.47
CA MET A 111 19.47 10.82 6.21
C MET A 111 19.81 9.41 6.72
N PRO A 112 21.09 9.10 6.98
CA PRO A 112 21.47 7.82 7.58
C PRO A 112 20.70 7.56 8.86
N TYR A 113 20.04 6.40 8.94
CA TYR A 113 19.20 5.99 10.04
C TYR A 113 19.61 4.59 10.52
N GLY A 114 19.55 4.33 11.83
CA GLY A 114 19.94 3.07 12.43
C GLY A 114 20.78 3.26 13.70
N ARG A 115 21.25 2.17 14.30
CA ARG A 115 21.96 2.14 15.60
C ARG A 115 23.18 3.08 15.64
N TYR A 116 23.95 3.11 14.57
CA TYR A 116 25.20 3.89 14.51
C TYR A 116 24.96 5.40 14.31
N TRP A 117 23.75 5.80 13.98
CA TRP A 117 23.39 7.18 13.67
C TRP A 117 22.55 7.81 14.78
N LYS A 118 22.98 7.66 16.05
CA LYS A 118 22.24 8.10 17.24
C LYS A 118 21.87 9.59 17.24
N ARG A 119 22.61 10.43 16.53
CA ARG A 119 22.29 11.86 16.38
C ARG A 119 21.02 12.10 15.56
N ASN A 120 20.66 11.20 14.71
CA ASN A 120 19.50 11.28 13.84
C ASN A 120 18.31 10.56 14.49
N GLY A 121 17.74 11.16 15.53
CA GLY A 121 16.58 10.59 16.22
C GLY A 121 15.32 10.52 15.34
N THR A 122 15.19 11.43 14.37
CA THR A 122 14.08 11.52 13.42
C THR A 122 14.60 11.49 12.00
N ALA A 123 14.05 10.63 11.16
CA ALA A 123 14.43 10.53 9.75
C ALA A 123 13.18 10.54 8.85
N PRO A 124 13.03 11.56 8.01
CA PRO A 124 12.09 11.50 6.90
C PRO A 124 12.52 10.43 5.90
N TYR A 125 11.55 9.81 5.25
CA TYR A 125 11.80 8.82 4.19
C TYR A 125 10.74 8.91 3.11
N TRP A 126 11.09 8.41 1.95
CA TRP A 126 10.17 8.12 0.86
C TRP A 126 10.28 6.66 0.46
N PHE A 127 9.27 6.14 -0.17
CA PHE A 127 9.25 4.77 -0.65
C PHE A 127 8.45 4.61 -1.93
N GLY A 128 8.86 3.64 -2.73
CA GLY A 128 8.07 3.09 -3.81
C GLY A 128 7.61 1.68 -3.45
N GLN A 129 6.42 1.31 -3.87
CA GLN A 129 5.90 -0.04 -3.65
C GLN A 129 5.11 -0.56 -4.86
N ILE A 130 5.18 -1.88 -5.02
CA ILE A 130 4.29 -2.66 -5.88
C ILE A 130 3.53 -3.64 -5.00
N SER A 131 2.29 -3.91 -5.34
CA SER A 131 1.43 -4.78 -4.54
C SER A 131 0.40 -5.49 -5.41
N GLY A 132 -0.15 -6.57 -4.88
CA GLY A 132 -1.38 -7.17 -5.36
C GLY A 132 -2.48 -6.91 -4.35
N ILE A 133 -3.65 -6.52 -4.80
CA ILE A 133 -4.80 -6.32 -3.94
C ILE A 133 -5.82 -7.40 -4.26
N VAL A 134 -6.13 -8.22 -3.27
CA VAL A 134 -7.26 -9.15 -3.31
C VAL A 134 -8.40 -8.50 -2.55
N SER A 135 -9.46 -8.14 -3.25
CA SER A 135 -10.64 -7.50 -2.65
C SER A 135 -11.84 -8.43 -2.68
N GLN A 136 -12.72 -8.25 -1.71
CA GLN A 136 -14.02 -8.87 -1.67
C GLN A 136 -15.06 -7.74 -1.57
N SER A 137 -15.79 -7.55 -2.66
CA SER A 137 -16.75 -6.46 -2.80
C SER A 137 -18.17 -6.96 -2.53
N SER A 138 -18.94 -6.11 -1.87
CA SER A 138 -20.38 -6.27 -1.64
C SER A 138 -21.10 -4.99 -1.98
N TYR A 139 -22.26 -5.13 -2.60
CA TYR A 139 -23.07 -4.01 -3.07
C TYR A 139 -24.40 -3.96 -2.33
N ASN A 140 -24.84 -2.74 -2.07
CA ASN A 140 -26.20 -2.50 -1.65
C ASN A 140 -26.81 -1.46 -2.60
N THR A 141 -27.89 -1.80 -3.28
CA THR A 141 -28.52 -0.91 -4.24
C THR A 141 -30.02 -0.81 -3.98
N THR A 142 -30.53 0.40 -4.04
CA THR A 142 -31.97 0.68 -3.97
C THR A 142 -32.60 0.87 -5.35
N VAL A 143 -31.77 0.91 -6.41
CA VAL A 143 -32.21 1.17 -7.79
C VAL A 143 -31.75 0.02 -8.70
N PRO A 144 -32.53 -0.40 -9.69
CA PRO A 144 -32.10 -1.36 -10.69
C PRO A 144 -30.83 -0.86 -11.39
N TYR A 145 -29.88 -1.76 -11.63
CA TYR A 145 -28.61 -1.44 -12.31
C TYR A 145 -28.87 -0.79 -13.67
N PRO A 146 -28.14 0.28 -14.04
CA PRO A 146 -28.19 0.80 -15.40
C PRO A 146 -27.66 -0.27 -16.35
N GLY A 147 -28.39 -0.55 -17.41
CA GLY A 147 -28.21 -1.60 -18.44
C GLY A 147 -26.86 -2.17 -18.64
N ASP A 148 -25.98 -2.32 -19.26
CA ASP A 148 -24.78 -3.10 -19.57
C ASP A 148 -23.67 -3.14 -18.49
N THR A 149 -23.98 -2.84 -17.25
CA THR A 149 -23.02 -2.82 -16.15
C THR A 149 -22.92 -4.20 -15.51
N GLU A 150 -21.75 -4.83 -15.62
CA GLU A 150 -21.47 -6.09 -14.96
C GLU A 150 -20.89 -5.84 -13.55
N PHE A 151 -21.62 -6.25 -12.52
CA PHE A 151 -21.15 -6.28 -11.15
C PHE A 151 -20.61 -7.67 -10.82
N HIS A 152 -19.35 -7.72 -10.46
CA HIS A 152 -18.71 -8.95 -10.02
C HIS A 152 -18.71 -8.99 -8.49
N GLU A 153 -19.78 -9.53 -7.88
CA GLU A 153 -19.73 -9.90 -6.46
C GLU A 153 -18.73 -11.02 -6.26
N GLY A 154 -17.79 -10.81 -5.33
CA GLY A 154 -16.83 -11.86 -5.00
C GLY A 154 -15.40 -11.35 -4.87
N SER A 155 -14.47 -12.27 -5.09
CA SER A 155 -13.05 -11.96 -4.97
C SER A 155 -12.47 -11.42 -6.26
N ASN A 156 -11.94 -10.20 -6.22
CA ASN A 156 -11.27 -9.54 -7.31
C ASN A 156 -9.77 -9.41 -7.03
N TYR A 157 -8.97 -9.39 -8.07
CA TYR A 157 -7.54 -9.16 -7.98
C TYR A 157 -7.16 -7.93 -8.81
N SER A 158 -6.44 -7.00 -8.18
CA SER A 158 -5.90 -5.82 -8.85
C SER A 158 -4.42 -5.66 -8.54
N PRO A 159 -3.55 -5.54 -9.54
CA PRO A 159 -2.20 -5.07 -9.30
C PRO A 159 -2.26 -3.60 -8.86
N ALA A 160 -1.33 -3.17 -8.03
CA ALA A 160 -1.22 -1.78 -7.64
C ALA A 160 0.25 -1.37 -7.56
N TYR A 161 0.51 -0.12 -7.89
CA TYR A 161 1.83 0.47 -7.77
C TYR A 161 1.71 1.91 -7.29
N GLY A 162 2.72 2.35 -6.57
CA GLY A 162 2.71 3.70 -6.03
C GLY A 162 3.85 3.96 -5.10
N GLY A 163 3.67 4.92 -4.23
CA GLY A 163 4.69 5.30 -3.27
C GLY A 163 4.14 6.19 -2.18
N GLY A 164 5.04 6.65 -1.35
CA GLY A 164 4.65 7.49 -0.25
C GLY A 164 5.84 8.14 0.44
N ILE A 165 5.50 8.89 1.45
CA ILE A 165 6.46 9.57 2.32
C ILE A 165 6.11 9.29 3.77
N GLY A 166 7.09 9.36 4.63
CA GLY A 166 6.88 9.19 6.06
C GLY A 166 8.00 9.77 6.89
N VAL A 167 7.80 9.67 8.16
CA VAL A 167 8.79 10.04 9.19
C VAL A 167 8.87 8.91 10.19
N VAL A 168 10.08 8.50 10.52
CA VAL A 168 10.36 7.57 11.62
C VAL A 168 11.10 8.31 12.71
N HIS A 169 10.69 8.09 13.95
CA HIS A 169 11.34 8.67 15.13
C HIS A 169 11.73 7.59 16.13
N ARG A 170 13.00 7.60 16.50
CA ARG A 170 13.57 6.64 17.45
C ARG A 170 13.17 6.99 18.88
N MET A 171 12.65 6.00 19.60
CA MET A 171 12.36 6.08 21.03
C MET A 171 13.47 5.43 21.85
N SER A 172 14.06 4.35 21.34
CA SER A 172 15.16 3.62 22.00
C SER A 172 16.10 3.00 20.95
N ASP A 173 17.08 2.23 21.36
CA ASP A 173 18.00 1.55 20.42
C ASP A 173 17.28 0.60 19.46
N HIS A 174 16.17 0.01 19.88
CA HIS A 174 15.40 -0.96 19.08
C HIS A 174 14.03 -0.42 18.62
N TRP A 175 13.41 0.47 19.39
CA TRP A 175 12.06 0.92 19.13
C TRP A 175 12.00 2.28 18.48
N SER A 176 11.12 2.40 17.51
CA SER A 176 10.77 3.65 16.83
C SER A 176 9.28 3.69 16.58
N TRP A 177 8.70 4.87 16.48
CA TRP A 177 7.39 5.05 15.88
C TRP A 177 7.52 5.66 14.49
N PHE A 178 6.52 5.48 13.68
CA PHE A 178 6.46 6.08 12.35
C PHE A 178 5.07 6.59 12.00
N VAL A 179 5.04 7.59 11.14
CA VAL A 179 3.84 8.07 10.45
C VAL A 179 4.16 8.08 8.97
N GLU A 180 3.25 7.58 8.15
CA GLU A 180 3.45 7.59 6.70
C GLU A 180 2.14 7.76 5.94
N GLY A 181 2.24 8.36 4.75
CA GLY A 181 1.18 8.43 3.76
C GLY A 181 1.61 7.75 2.48
N ALA A 182 0.72 6.99 1.89
CA ALA A 182 0.92 6.28 0.62
C ALA A 182 -0.20 6.59 -0.36
N LEU A 183 0.16 6.77 -1.62
CA LEU A 183 -0.76 6.85 -2.75
C LEU A 183 -0.43 5.74 -3.73
N GLN A 184 -1.43 4.99 -4.13
CA GLN A 184 -1.29 3.89 -5.06
C GLN A 184 -2.30 4.00 -6.18
N ASN A 185 -1.85 3.72 -7.39
CA ASN A 185 -2.68 3.58 -8.56
C ASN A 185 -2.99 2.10 -8.80
N LEU A 186 -4.24 1.79 -9.04
CA LEU A 186 -4.73 0.47 -9.40
C LEU A 186 -5.17 0.53 -10.86
N PRO A 187 -4.34 0.05 -11.79
CA PRO A 187 -4.73 -0.02 -13.18
C PRO A 187 -5.84 -1.07 -13.36
N GLY A 188 -6.95 -0.66 -13.90
CA GLY A 188 -8.15 -1.49 -14.01
C GLY A 188 -9.05 -1.34 -12.79
N ASP A 189 -10.23 -0.94 -13.02
CA ASP A 189 -11.34 -0.55 -12.16
C ASP A 189 -11.96 -1.75 -11.41
N ARG A 190 -11.14 -2.48 -10.63
CA ARG A 190 -11.53 -3.76 -10.02
C ARG A 190 -11.56 -3.77 -8.50
N LEU A 191 -11.15 -2.68 -7.85
CA LEU A 191 -11.20 -2.61 -6.40
C LEU A 191 -12.65 -2.66 -5.90
N GLU A 192 -13.52 -2.06 -6.67
CA GLU A 192 -14.97 -2.03 -6.44
C GLU A 192 -15.67 -3.32 -6.94
N GLY A 193 -15.01 -4.16 -7.75
CA GLY A 193 -15.62 -5.30 -8.43
C GLY A 193 -16.53 -4.90 -9.60
N PHE A 194 -16.26 -3.75 -10.19
CA PHE A 194 -17.01 -3.15 -11.25
C PHE A 194 -16.04 -2.73 -12.37
N GLU A 195 -16.36 -3.02 -13.61
CA GLU A 195 -15.55 -2.66 -14.76
C GLU A 195 -16.45 -1.95 -15.79
N ARG A 196 -16.08 -0.73 -16.15
CA ARG A 196 -16.76 0.01 -17.22
C ARG A 196 -15.96 -0.15 -18.51
N PRO A 197 -16.58 -0.64 -19.60
CA PRO A 197 -15.92 -0.76 -20.89
C PRO A 197 -15.55 0.60 -21.52
N ASP A 198 -16.19 1.67 -21.08
CA ASP A 198 -16.09 3.00 -21.69
C ASP A 198 -15.15 3.95 -20.94
N GLN A 199 -14.59 3.56 -19.81
CA GLN A 199 -13.77 4.41 -18.97
C GLN A 199 -12.35 3.83 -18.82
N GLU A 200 -11.38 4.50 -19.41
CA GLU A 200 -9.95 4.28 -19.16
C GLU A 200 -9.54 4.97 -17.84
N GLY A 201 -10.18 4.63 -16.74
CA GLY A 201 -9.88 5.14 -15.39
C GLY A 201 -9.10 4.12 -14.57
N GLY A 202 -8.20 4.56 -13.72
CA GLY A 202 -7.56 3.75 -12.68
C GLY A 202 -7.98 4.25 -11.31
N ASP A 203 -8.20 3.34 -10.39
CA ASP A 203 -8.50 3.65 -9.00
C ASP A 203 -7.29 4.20 -8.25
N LEU A 204 -7.52 5.16 -7.37
CA LEU A 204 -6.51 5.68 -6.46
C LEU A 204 -6.82 5.24 -5.02
N LEU A 205 -5.87 4.57 -4.39
CA LEU A 205 -5.93 4.19 -2.99
C LEU A 205 -4.99 5.08 -2.18
N LEU A 206 -5.55 5.88 -1.29
CA LEU A 206 -4.80 6.68 -0.32
C LEU A 206 -4.81 5.97 1.03
N GLN A 207 -3.64 5.84 1.65
CA GLN A 207 -3.46 5.21 2.95
C GLN A 207 -2.65 6.13 3.87
N LEU A 208 -3.12 6.32 5.09
CA LEU A 208 -2.38 6.98 6.17
C LEU A 208 -2.15 5.98 7.29
N ARG A 209 -0.92 5.88 7.79
CA ARG A 209 -0.54 4.91 8.83
C ARG A 209 0.27 5.57 9.94
N LEU A 210 -0.02 5.12 11.16
CA LEU A 210 0.79 5.34 12.35
C LEU A 210 1.15 3.97 12.93
N GLY A 211 2.38 3.79 13.37
CA GLY A 211 2.78 2.49 13.90
C GLY A 211 4.10 2.51 14.65
N ALA A 212 4.51 1.30 15.04
CA ALA A 212 5.78 1.04 15.70
C ALA A 212 6.68 0.18 14.80
N GLN A 213 7.97 0.41 14.95
CA GLN A 213 9.04 -0.36 14.32
C GLN A 213 9.95 -0.91 15.41
N TYR A 214 10.29 -2.19 15.31
CA TYR A 214 11.31 -2.84 16.11
C TYR A 214 12.48 -3.25 15.23
N ALA A 215 13.68 -2.78 15.56
CA ALA A 215 14.90 -3.07 14.82
C ALA A 215 15.72 -4.17 15.48
N ILE A 216 16.02 -5.23 14.74
CA ILE A 216 16.94 -6.31 15.10
C ILE A 216 18.24 -6.04 14.35
N TYR A 217 19.30 -5.74 15.07
CA TYR A 217 20.62 -5.49 14.48
C TYR A 217 21.37 -6.81 14.32
N THR A 218 21.96 -7.00 13.16
CA THR A 218 22.61 -8.28 12.82
C THR A 218 24.06 -8.36 13.29
N TRP A 219 24.66 -7.24 13.70
CA TRP A 219 26.07 -7.19 14.18
C TRP A 219 26.20 -6.23 15.36
N ASP A 220 27.00 -6.62 16.32
CA ASP A 220 27.50 -5.79 17.40
C ASP A 220 28.81 -5.08 17.01
#